data_ec8648704433fb100048111dfff7f4b8
#
_entry.id   ec8648704433fb100048111dfff7f4b8
#
_cell.length_a   1.000
_cell.length_b   1.000
_cell.length_c   1.000
_cell.angle_alpha   90.00
_cell.angle_beta   90.00
_cell.angle_gamma   90.00
#
_symmetry.space_group_name_H-M   'P 1'
#
loop_
_entity.id
_entity.type
_entity.pdbx_description
1 polymer ?
#
loop_
_entity_poly.entity_id
_entity_poly.type
_entity_poly.pdbx_seq_one_letter_code
_entity_poly.pdbx_strand_id
1 'polypeptide(L)'
;MTKVAIIGTGPCGLSMLRAFEQAEKKGEKIPEIVCFEKQEDWGGLWNYSWRTGSDQYGDPVPNSMYRYLWSNGPKECLEFADYSFDEHFGKPIPSFPPLSLIHI
;
A
#
# COMPACT_ATOMS: atom_id res chain seq x y z
N MET A 1 -21.02 19.37 5.28
CA MET A 1 -20.48 18.08 4.78
C MET A 1 -19.29 17.68 5.61
N THR A 2 -19.26 16.44 6.04
CA THR A 2 -18.11 15.92 6.79
C THR A 2 -16.89 15.78 5.87
N LYS A 3 -15.73 16.22 6.37
CA LYS A 3 -14.46 16.03 5.69
C LYS A 3 -13.60 15.06 6.49
N VAL A 4 -12.90 14.17 5.81
CA VAL A 4 -11.99 13.19 6.41
C VAL A 4 -10.60 13.40 5.85
N ALA A 5 -9.63 13.55 6.73
CA ALA A 5 -8.22 13.56 6.38
C ALA A 5 -7.59 12.19 6.68
N ILE A 6 -6.97 11.59 5.69
CA ILE A 6 -6.18 10.36 5.85
C ILE A 6 -4.70 10.77 5.84
N ILE A 7 -3.98 10.45 6.90
CA ILE A 7 -2.56 10.78 7.02
C ILE A 7 -1.75 9.52 6.72
N GLY A 8 -1.05 9.56 5.60
CA GLY A 8 -0.26 8.45 5.09
C GLY A 8 -1.02 7.52 4.16
N THR A 9 -0.39 7.13 3.07
CA THR A 9 -0.91 6.18 2.05
C THR A 9 -0.12 4.88 2.01
N GLY A 10 0.31 4.42 3.15
CA GLY A 10 0.74 3.03 3.35
C GLY A 10 -0.46 2.07 3.26
N PRO A 11 -0.27 0.77 3.53
CA PRO A 11 -1.34 -0.23 3.41
C PRO A 11 -2.62 0.13 4.18
N CYS A 12 -2.49 0.71 5.37
CA CYS A 12 -3.65 1.12 6.17
C CYS A 12 -4.43 2.27 5.52
N GLY A 13 -3.73 3.31 5.03
CA GLY A 13 -4.37 4.42 4.32
C GLY A 13 -5.05 3.97 3.03
N LEU A 14 -4.40 3.10 2.27
CA LEU A 14 -4.98 2.50 1.06
C LEU A 14 -6.20 1.64 1.36
N SER A 15 -6.18 0.87 2.46
CA SER A 15 -7.34 0.09 2.90
C SER A 15 -8.54 0.97 3.23
N MET A 16 -8.30 2.11 3.87
CA MET A 16 -9.35 3.08 4.18
C MET A 16 -9.92 3.71 2.91
N LEU A 17 -9.07 4.13 1.98
CA LEU A 17 -9.51 4.66 0.68
C LEU A 17 -10.35 3.65 -0.08
N ARG A 18 -9.92 2.38 -0.10
CA ARG A 18 -10.67 1.31 -0.73
C ARG A 18 -12.03 1.09 -0.08
N ALA A 19 -12.11 1.16 1.25
CA ALA A 19 -13.39 1.03 1.96
C ALA A 19 -14.38 2.14 1.55
N PHE A 20 -13.91 3.38 1.43
CA PHE A 20 -14.74 4.49 0.95
C PHE A 20 -15.14 4.32 -0.52
N GLU A 21 -14.21 3.91 -1.38
CA GLU A 21 -14.52 3.60 -2.79
C GLU A 21 -15.61 2.53 -2.92
N GLN A 22 -15.53 1.49 -2.11
CA GLN A 22 -16.53 0.41 -2.09
C GLN A 22 -17.90 0.91 -1.63
N ALA A 23 -17.93 1.77 -0.60
CA ALA A 23 -19.16 2.38 -0.13
C ALA A 23 -19.79 3.28 -1.20
N GLU A 24 -18.98 4.09 -1.88
CA GLU A 24 -19.44 4.94 -2.98
C GLU A 24 -20.01 4.10 -4.13
N LYS A 25 -19.35 3.02 -4.52
CA LYS A 25 -19.84 2.10 -5.56
C LYS A 25 -21.15 1.42 -5.20
N LYS A 26 -21.45 1.28 -3.91
CA LYS A 26 -22.75 0.78 -3.42
C LYS A 26 -23.83 1.86 -3.36
N GLY A 27 -23.50 3.08 -3.72
CA GLY A 27 -24.42 4.23 -3.69
C GLY A 27 -24.55 4.88 -2.31
N GLU A 28 -23.66 4.58 -1.37
CA GLU A 28 -23.63 5.23 -0.08
C GLU A 28 -23.03 6.63 -0.19
N LYS A 29 -23.54 7.55 0.61
CA LYS A 29 -23.01 8.90 0.68
C LYS A 29 -21.72 8.89 1.49
N ILE A 30 -20.61 9.17 0.83
CA ILE A 30 -19.30 9.28 1.48
C ILE A 30 -18.94 10.72 1.82
N PRO A 31 -18.08 10.97 2.81
CA PRO A 31 -17.52 12.30 3.08
C PRO A 31 -16.56 12.75 1.97
N GLU A 32 -16.23 14.03 1.97
CA GLU A 32 -15.07 14.52 1.20
C GLU A 32 -13.78 13.99 1.83
N ILE A 33 -12.94 13.34 1.03
CA ILE A 33 -11.72 12.69 1.52
C ILE A 33 -10.50 13.38 0.93
N VAL A 34 -9.56 13.72 1.81
CA VAL A 34 -8.24 14.24 1.43
C VAL A 34 -7.17 13.35 2.06
N CYS A 35 -6.25 12.89 1.21
CA CYS A 35 -5.14 12.05 1.62
C CYS A 35 -3.84 12.86 1.62
N PHE A 36 -3.08 12.79 2.68
CA PHE A 36 -1.77 13.42 2.82
C PHE A 36 -0.70 12.37 2.89
N GLU A 37 0.25 12.41 1.96
CA GLU A 37 1.39 11.51 1.91
C GLU A 37 2.70 12.30 1.94
N LYS A 38 3.63 11.84 2.79
CA LYS A 38 4.94 12.47 2.93
C LYS A 38 5.86 12.16 1.75
N GLN A 39 5.77 10.95 1.21
CA GLN A 39 6.57 10.50 0.07
C GLN A 39 5.95 10.96 -1.25
N GLU A 40 6.72 10.89 -2.33
CA GLU A 40 6.26 11.25 -3.69
C GLU A 40 5.15 10.33 -4.20
N ASP A 41 5.03 9.13 -3.62
CA ASP A 41 4.11 8.10 -4.08
C ASP A 41 3.50 7.34 -2.91
N TRP A 42 2.44 6.62 -3.18
CA TRP A 42 1.73 5.79 -2.21
C TRP A 42 2.41 4.42 -2.03
N GLY A 43 2.01 3.69 -0.99
CA GLY A 43 2.52 2.35 -0.70
C GLY A 43 3.31 2.25 0.61
N GLY A 44 3.73 3.37 1.19
CA GLY A 44 4.46 3.40 2.45
C GLY A 44 5.79 2.64 2.37
N LEU A 45 6.05 1.74 3.33
CA LEU A 45 7.26 0.91 3.35
C LEU A 45 7.35 -0.07 2.17
N TRP A 46 6.22 -0.37 1.52
CA TRP A 46 6.18 -1.26 0.36
C TRP A 46 6.55 -0.57 -0.95
N ASN A 47 6.67 0.75 -0.93
CA ASN A 47 7.21 1.51 -2.04
C ASN A 47 8.73 1.48 -1.98
N TYR A 48 9.33 0.56 -2.72
CA TYR A 48 10.77 0.35 -2.71
C TYR A 48 11.54 1.57 -3.19
N SER A 49 12.58 1.94 -2.44
CA SER A 49 13.58 2.91 -2.87
C SER A 49 14.98 2.35 -2.61
N TRP A 50 15.87 2.54 -3.57
CA TRP A 50 17.30 2.24 -3.40
C TRP A 50 18.01 3.26 -2.48
N ARG A 51 17.36 4.39 -2.20
CA ARG A 51 17.94 5.47 -1.40
C ARG A 51 18.04 5.07 0.06
N THR A 52 19.16 5.40 0.66
CA THR A 52 19.43 5.28 2.10
C THR A 52 19.78 6.65 2.68
N GLY A 53 19.69 6.80 4.00
CA GLY A 53 19.97 8.06 4.68
C GLY A 53 18.81 9.04 4.60
N SER A 54 18.90 10.06 3.76
CA SER A 54 17.87 11.10 3.60
C SER A 54 17.31 11.11 2.19
N ASP A 55 16.04 11.48 2.08
CA ASP A 55 15.37 11.71 0.81
C ASP A 55 15.72 13.08 0.21
N GLN A 56 15.09 13.42 -0.91
CA GLN A 56 15.31 14.70 -1.61
C GLN A 56 14.86 15.93 -0.81
N TYR A 57 14.06 15.74 0.22
CA TYR A 57 13.57 16.81 1.11
C TYR A 57 14.40 16.93 2.40
N GLY A 58 15.43 16.09 2.57
CA GLY A 58 16.28 16.03 3.76
C GLY A 58 15.69 15.21 4.91
N ASP A 59 14.57 14.54 4.72
CA ASP A 59 13.96 13.66 5.70
C ASP A 59 14.61 12.28 5.71
N PRO A 60 14.73 11.62 6.87
CA PRO A 60 15.22 10.24 6.92
C PRO A 60 14.37 9.31 6.06
N VAL A 61 15.01 8.48 5.26
CA VAL A 61 14.32 7.44 4.47
C VAL A 61 13.88 6.32 5.43
N PRO A 62 12.58 6.11 5.62
CA PRO A 62 12.06 5.13 6.58
C PRO A 62 12.04 3.70 6.02
N ASN A 63 12.79 3.42 4.97
CA ASN A 63 12.69 2.19 4.21
C ASN A 63 13.72 1.15 4.68
N SER A 64 13.23 0.01 5.14
CA SER A 64 14.04 -1.16 5.50
C SER A 64 14.06 -2.24 4.40
N MET A 65 13.41 -2.01 3.26
CA MET A 65 13.39 -2.97 2.15
C MET A 65 14.69 -2.93 1.36
N TYR A 66 15.14 -4.12 0.95
CA TYR A 66 16.27 -4.29 0.05
C TYR A 66 15.88 -5.19 -1.13
N ARG A 67 16.63 -5.10 -2.22
CA ARG A 67 16.28 -5.66 -3.53
C ARG A 67 15.89 -7.15 -3.51
N TYR A 68 16.54 -7.94 -2.68
CA TYR A 68 16.34 -9.39 -2.63
C TYR A 68 15.58 -9.85 -1.38
N LEU A 69 14.84 -8.96 -0.76
CA LEU A 69 14.04 -9.30 0.40
C LEU A 69 12.89 -10.23 0.01
N TRP A 70 12.71 -11.28 0.78
CA TRP A 70 11.57 -12.19 0.68
C TRP A 70 10.58 -11.88 1.78
N SER A 71 9.31 -12.14 1.52
CA SER A 71 8.28 -12.03 2.55
C SER A 71 8.52 -13.06 3.66
N ASN A 72 8.44 -12.63 4.90
CA ASN A 72 8.44 -13.49 6.07
C ASN A 72 7.01 -13.89 6.51
N GLY A 73 5.99 -13.36 5.86
CA GLY A 73 4.59 -13.73 6.02
C GLY A 73 4.03 -14.36 4.75
N PRO A 74 3.06 -15.26 4.87
CA PRO A 74 2.42 -15.85 3.70
C PRO A 74 1.60 -14.79 2.95
N LYS A 75 1.53 -14.90 1.62
CA LYS A 75 0.77 -13.98 0.77
C LYS A 75 -0.69 -13.82 1.21
N GLU A 76 -1.27 -14.89 1.70
CA GLU A 76 -2.65 -14.95 2.16
C GLU A 76 -2.93 -14.01 3.36
N CYS A 77 -1.88 -13.62 4.08
CA CYS A 77 -1.96 -12.63 5.17
C CYS A 77 -1.54 -11.21 4.73
N LEU A 78 -1.06 -11.05 3.51
CA LEU A 78 -0.56 -9.79 2.96
C LEU A 78 -1.49 -9.19 1.90
N GLU A 79 -2.47 -9.92 1.43
CA GLU A 79 -3.43 -9.51 0.43
C GLU A 79 -4.71 -8.92 1.05
N PHE A 80 -5.46 -8.19 0.26
CA PHE A 80 -6.79 -7.74 0.65
C PHE A 80 -7.80 -8.90 0.51
N ALA A 81 -8.82 -8.93 1.38
CA ALA A 81 -9.81 -9.99 1.37
C ALA A 81 -10.57 -10.14 0.03
N ASP A 82 -10.68 -9.07 -0.72
CA ASP A 82 -11.39 -8.99 -2.00
C ASP A 82 -10.45 -8.82 -3.20
N TYR A 83 -9.14 -8.94 -3.01
CA TYR A 83 -8.15 -8.83 -4.08
C TYR A 83 -6.87 -9.59 -3.73
N SER A 84 -6.76 -10.81 -4.22
CA SER A 84 -5.63 -11.69 -3.93
C SER A 84 -4.47 -11.49 -4.89
N PHE A 85 -3.28 -11.94 -4.47
CA PHE A 85 -2.10 -11.99 -5.36
C PHE A 85 -2.32 -12.90 -6.56
N ASP A 86 -2.92 -14.06 -6.37
CA ASP A 86 -3.19 -15.00 -7.46
C ASP A 86 -4.12 -14.39 -8.51
N GLU A 87 -5.13 -13.63 -8.07
CA GLU A 87 -6.02 -12.89 -8.94
C GLU A 87 -5.27 -11.79 -9.71
N HIS A 88 -4.43 -11.03 -9.02
CA HIS A 88 -3.61 -9.97 -9.63
C HIS A 88 -2.70 -10.49 -10.73
N PHE A 89 -1.99 -11.59 -10.47
CA PHE A 89 -1.06 -12.20 -11.44
C PHE A 89 -1.75 -13.12 -12.46
N GLY A 90 -3.03 -13.42 -12.28
CA GLY A 90 -3.78 -14.36 -13.14
C GLY A 90 -3.29 -15.80 -13.06
N LYS A 91 -2.53 -16.15 -12.03
CA LYS A 91 -1.98 -17.47 -11.76
C LYS A 91 -1.58 -17.63 -10.31
N PRO A 92 -1.54 -18.86 -9.78
CA PRO A 92 -1.00 -19.10 -8.44
C PRO A 92 0.47 -18.68 -8.34
N ILE A 93 0.83 -18.05 -7.23
CA ILE A 93 2.21 -17.73 -6.87
C ILE A 93 2.57 -18.40 -5.54
N PRO A 94 3.87 -18.57 -5.21
CA PRO A 94 4.27 -19.12 -3.92
C PRO A 94 3.75 -18.32 -2.74
N SER A 95 3.42 -19.00 -1.63
CA SER A 95 2.92 -18.36 -0.40
C SER A 95 3.89 -17.36 0.21
N PHE A 96 5.19 -17.56 0.04
CA PHE A 96 6.23 -16.62 0.48
C PHE A 96 6.92 -16.02 -0.75
N PRO A 97 6.35 -14.96 -1.35
CA PRO A 97 6.91 -14.38 -2.57
C PRO A 97 8.10 -13.48 -2.27
N PRO A 98 9.01 -13.28 -3.22
CA PRO A 98 9.97 -12.19 -3.14
C PRO A 98 9.22 -10.85 -3.15
N LEU A 99 9.68 -9.88 -2.37
CA LEU A 99 9.02 -8.59 -2.26
C LEU A 99 9.03 -7.79 -3.56
N SER A 100 9.90 -8.14 -4.50
CA SER A 100 9.85 -7.60 -5.87
C SER A 100 8.52 -7.86 -6.60
N LEU A 101 7.76 -8.87 -6.21
CA LEU A 101 6.41 -9.12 -6.75
C LEU A 101 5.32 -8.25 -6.08
N ILE A 102 5.60 -7.68 -4.92
CA ILE A 102 4.65 -6.85 -4.17
C ILE A 102 4.75 -5.39 -4.61
N HIS A 103 5.79 -5.06 -5.32
CA HIS A 103 6.11 -3.71 -5.82
C HIS A 103 5.44 -3.35 -7.13
N ILE A 104 4.36 -3.86 -7.42
CA ILE A 104 3.72 -3.59 -8.71
C ILE A 104 2.78 -2.44 -8.60
#